data_cc4db61253f0104b86e8811fdcf8dd52
#
_entry.id   cc4db61253f0104b86e8811fdcf8dd52
#
_cell.length_a   1.000
_cell.length_b   1.000
_cell.length_c   1.000
_cell.angle_alpha   90.00
_cell.angle_beta   90.00
_cell.angle_gamma   90.00
#
_symmetry.space_group_name_H-M   'P 1'
#
loop_
_entity.id
_entity.type
_entity.pdbx_description
1 polymer ?
#
loop_
_entity_poly.entity_id
_entity_poly.type
_entity_poly.pdbx_seq_one_letter_code
_entity_poly.pdbx_strand_id
1 'polypeptide(L)'
;MIVADFRFIIDEINRGNISKILGELMMLIEADKRKKQYAIKLTYSNEDDERFFVPENVYLIGCMNTADRSLAIVDYALRRRFRFCPIKPEFNEAFISFLEEKGISQKNAELVVSKVKSANEVISTIDRGLEIGHSYFCQAEGCEDFSVWWNDICEYELFPYLREICFDDEDKYELICNKLKF
;
A
#
# COMPACT_ATOMS: atom_id res chain seq x y z
N MET A 1 17.95 -3.36 -31.47
CA MET A 1 18.47 -3.83 -30.17
C MET A 1 17.38 -3.54 -29.15
N ILE A 2 16.78 -4.58 -28.57
CA ILE A 2 15.74 -4.40 -27.54
C ILE A 2 16.49 -3.96 -26.28
N VAL A 3 16.28 -2.72 -25.87
CA VAL A 3 16.82 -2.23 -24.59
C VAL A 3 15.87 -2.74 -23.50
N ALA A 4 16.39 -3.50 -22.55
CA ALA A 4 15.58 -4.01 -21.44
C ALA A 4 15.11 -2.84 -20.55
N ASP A 5 13.86 -2.92 -20.11
CA ASP A 5 13.31 -1.99 -19.10
C ASP A 5 13.79 -2.37 -17.72
N PHE A 6 14.24 -1.38 -16.95
CA PHE A 6 14.64 -1.53 -15.57
C PHE A 6 13.60 -0.90 -14.64
N ARG A 7 13.20 -1.65 -13.61
CA ARG A 7 12.26 -1.18 -12.57
C ARG A 7 13.00 -1.07 -11.24
N PHE A 8 13.06 0.14 -10.70
CA PHE A 8 13.63 0.43 -9.41
C PHE A 8 12.49 0.68 -8.42
N ILE A 9 12.32 -0.24 -7.46
CA ILE A 9 11.22 -0.20 -6.49
C ILE A 9 11.77 0.37 -5.18
N ILE A 10 11.11 1.40 -4.67
CA ILE A 10 11.38 2.01 -3.37
C ILE A 10 10.16 1.73 -2.49
N ASP A 11 10.32 0.78 -1.58
CA ASP A 11 9.28 0.49 -0.60
C ASP A 11 9.29 1.54 0.51
N GLU A 12 8.12 1.83 1.07
CA GLU A 12 7.95 2.84 2.14
C GLU A 12 8.58 4.20 1.77
N ILE A 13 8.37 4.66 0.54
CA ILE A 13 9.02 5.86 0.01
C ILE A 13 8.77 7.12 0.86
N ASN A 14 7.69 7.16 1.63
CA ASN A 14 7.32 8.26 2.52
C ASN A 14 7.97 8.19 3.92
N ARG A 15 8.70 7.11 4.26
CA ARG A 15 9.45 7.03 5.54
C ARG A 15 10.72 7.86 5.55
N GLY A 16 11.19 8.31 4.40
CA GLY A 16 12.36 9.17 4.28
C GLY A 16 12.04 10.50 3.60
N ASN A 17 12.90 11.50 3.80
CA ASN A 17 12.82 12.72 3.00
C ASN A 17 13.44 12.48 1.63
N ILE A 18 12.63 11.98 0.69
CA ILE A 18 13.07 11.58 -0.65
C ILE A 18 13.69 12.75 -1.43
N SER A 19 13.20 13.95 -1.25
CA SER A 19 13.79 15.13 -1.89
C SER A 19 15.23 15.38 -1.44
N LYS A 20 15.53 15.14 -0.14
CA LYS A 20 16.90 15.20 0.37
C LYS A 20 17.74 14.00 -0.07
N ILE A 21 17.15 12.80 -0.11
CA ILE A 21 17.85 11.57 -0.49
C ILE A 21 18.25 11.61 -1.97
N LEU A 22 17.33 11.98 -2.85
CA LEU A 22 17.59 12.09 -4.27
C LEU A 22 18.40 13.37 -4.61
N GLY A 23 18.26 14.43 -3.81
CA GLY A 23 19.01 15.66 -4.00
C GLY A 23 18.98 16.15 -5.46
N GLU A 24 20.16 16.26 -6.06
CA GLU A 24 20.35 16.69 -7.44
C GLU A 24 19.73 15.75 -8.48
N LEU A 25 19.53 14.47 -8.13
CA LEU A 25 18.88 13.48 -9.02
C LEU A 25 17.39 13.79 -9.23
N MET A 26 16.77 14.59 -8.36
CA MET A 26 15.36 14.98 -8.49
C MET A 26 15.02 15.58 -9.86
N MET A 27 15.93 16.31 -10.46
CA MET A 27 15.74 16.86 -11.80
C MET A 27 15.79 15.74 -12.87
N LEU A 28 16.69 14.79 -12.71
CA LEU A 28 16.94 13.74 -13.71
C LEU A 28 15.82 12.68 -13.79
N ILE A 29 14.98 12.58 -12.76
CA ILE A 29 13.83 11.66 -12.80
C ILE A 29 12.63 12.23 -13.55
N GLU A 30 12.62 13.52 -13.90
CA GLU A 30 11.57 14.12 -14.73
C GLU A 30 11.57 13.49 -16.13
N ALA A 31 10.39 13.20 -16.66
CA ALA A 31 10.25 12.44 -17.91
C ALA A 31 10.98 13.09 -19.11
N ASP A 32 10.98 14.43 -19.16
CA ASP A 32 11.65 15.20 -20.24
C ASP A 32 13.16 15.37 -20.04
N LYS A 33 13.69 15.04 -18.85
CA LYS A 33 15.10 15.16 -18.49
C LYS A 33 15.89 13.86 -18.57
N ARG A 34 15.25 12.76 -18.89
CA ARG A 34 15.86 11.41 -18.95
C ARG A 34 16.65 11.19 -20.24
N LYS A 35 17.56 12.11 -20.55
CA LYS A 35 18.40 12.07 -21.76
C LYS A 35 19.83 12.45 -21.42
N LYS A 36 20.79 11.88 -22.16
CA LYS A 36 22.23 12.13 -21.95
C LYS A 36 22.59 13.62 -22.00
N GLN A 37 21.85 14.46 -22.73
CA GLN A 37 22.07 15.92 -22.79
C GLN A 37 21.82 16.62 -21.44
N TYR A 38 21.05 16.03 -20.54
CA TYR A 38 20.79 16.55 -19.20
C TYR A 38 21.69 15.95 -18.13
N ALA A 39 22.71 15.15 -18.53
CA ALA A 39 23.66 14.55 -17.61
C ALA A 39 24.38 15.60 -16.77
N ILE A 40 24.42 15.37 -15.48
CA ILE A 40 25.07 16.25 -14.50
C ILE A 40 26.28 15.58 -13.89
N LYS A 41 27.18 16.37 -13.35
CA LYS A 41 28.26 15.89 -12.50
C LYS A 41 27.70 15.78 -11.07
N LEU A 42 27.82 14.62 -10.46
CA LEU A 42 27.33 14.42 -9.08
C LEU A 42 28.25 15.12 -8.08
N THR A 43 27.71 15.57 -6.96
CA THR A 43 28.44 16.32 -5.93
C THR A 43 29.68 15.60 -5.41
N TYR A 44 29.64 14.26 -5.34
CA TYR A 44 30.73 13.43 -4.83
C TYR A 44 31.52 12.72 -5.92
N SER A 45 31.33 13.09 -7.21
CA SER A 45 32.10 12.52 -8.32
C SER A 45 33.48 13.15 -8.42
N ASN A 46 34.48 12.36 -8.85
CA ASN A 46 35.81 12.84 -9.16
C ASN A 46 35.84 13.63 -10.48
N GLU A 47 36.93 14.37 -10.74
CA GLU A 47 37.01 15.20 -11.95
C GLU A 47 36.89 14.39 -13.25
N ASP A 48 37.40 13.18 -13.27
CA ASP A 48 37.45 12.27 -14.42
C ASP A 48 36.17 11.41 -14.56
N ASP A 49 35.26 11.44 -13.56
CA ASP A 49 34.04 10.63 -13.61
C ASP A 49 33.08 11.13 -14.72
N GLU A 50 32.43 10.19 -15.39
CA GLU A 50 31.40 10.50 -16.37
C GLU A 50 30.19 11.21 -15.73
N ARG A 51 29.55 12.08 -16.50
CA ARG A 51 28.31 12.72 -16.06
C ARG A 51 27.19 11.70 -15.96
N PHE A 52 26.43 11.78 -14.89
CA PHE A 52 25.32 10.89 -14.59
C PHE A 52 24.00 11.39 -15.21
N PHE A 53 23.21 10.48 -15.77
CA PHE A 53 21.83 10.73 -16.19
C PHE A 53 20.97 9.51 -15.92
N VAL A 54 19.66 9.71 -15.83
CA VAL A 54 18.67 8.62 -15.70
C VAL A 54 18.14 8.31 -17.10
N PRO A 55 18.36 7.08 -17.65
CA PRO A 55 17.86 6.73 -18.96
C PRO A 55 16.33 6.57 -19.02
N GLU A 56 15.75 6.67 -20.22
CA GLU A 56 14.31 6.59 -20.43
C GLU A 56 13.71 5.22 -20.08
N ASN A 57 14.49 4.15 -20.16
CA ASN A 57 14.11 2.77 -19.84
C ASN A 57 14.20 2.41 -18.35
N VAL A 58 14.47 3.37 -17.47
CA VAL A 58 14.45 3.18 -16.01
C VAL A 58 13.12 3.69 -15.45
N TYR A 59 12.38 2.83 -14.78
CA TYR A 59 11.12 3.16 -14.11
C TYR A 59 11.32 3.17 -12.60
N LEU A 60 10.88 4.25 -11.96
CA LEU A 60 10.86 4.37 -10.50
C LEU A 60 9.45 4.09 -10.00
N ILE A 61 9.32 3.13 -9.10
CA ILE A 61 8.06 2.74 -8.46
C ILE A 61 8.23 2.97 -6.97
N GLY A 62 7.45 3.88 -6.40
CA GLY A 62 7.41 4.11 -4.96
C GLY A 62 6.17 3.50 -4.36
N CYS A 63 6.31 2.63 -3.35
CA CYS A 63 5.21 2.13 -2.55
C CYS A 63 5.13 2.96 -1.27
N MET A 64 3.91 3.30 -0.84
CA MET A 64 3.72 4.03 0.41
C MET A 64 2.43 3.59 1.10
N ASN A 65 2.47 3.53 2.43
CA ASN A 65 1.28 3.40 3.24
C ASN A 65 0.77 4.80 3.62
N THR A 66 -0.42 5.17 3.13
CA THR A 66 -1.01 6.49 3.40
C THR A 66 -1.77 6.53 4.72
N ALA A 67 -2.03 5.38 5.35
CA ALA A 67 -2.70 5.28 6.66
C ALA A 67 -1.79 5.75 7.80
N ASP A 68 -0.48 5.62 7.65
CA ASP A 68 0.47 6.04 8.67
C ASP A 68 0.64 7.56 8.69
N ARG A 69 -0.09 8.22 9.59
CA ARG A 69 -0.08 9.68 9.77
C ARG A 69 1.23 10.23 10.36
N SER A 70 2.09 9.35 10.89
CA SER A 70 3.39 9.73 11.46
C SER A 70 4.43 10.02 10.38
N LEU A 71 4.16 9.62 9.14
CA LEU A 71 5.09 9.71 8.04
C LEU A 71 5.06 11.07 7.34
N ALA A 72 6.19 11.41 6.71
CA ALA A 72 6.34 12.68 6.02
C ALA A 72 5.32 12.84 4.88
N ILE A 73 4.66 13.99 4.84
CA ILE A 73 3.82 14.36 3.70
C ILE A 73 4.72 14.43 2.46
N VAL A 74 4.34 13.68 1.42
CA VAL A 74 5.05 13.72 0.13
C VAL A 74 5.04 15.17 -0.37
N ASP A 75 6.22 15.75 -0.52
CA ASP A 75 6.37 17.15 -0.89
C ASP A 75 5.89 17.44 -2.34
N TYR A 76 5.68 18.71 -2.63
CA TYR A 76 5.21 19.15 -3.95
C TYR A 76 6.20 18.81 -5.08
N ALA A 77 7.49 18.71 -4.78
CA ALA A 77 8.50 18.37 -5.77
C ALA A 77 8.34 16.93 -6.25
N LEU A 78 8.08 15.99 -5.33
CA LEU A 78 7.74 14.60 -5.65
C LEU A 78 6.40 14.47 -6.35
N ARG A 79 5.36 15.20 -5.88
CA ARG A 79 4.03 15.13 -6.47
C ARG A 79 4.00 15.43 -7.96
N ARG A 80 4.85 16.33 -8.43
CA ARG A 80 4.94 16.69 -9.85
C ARG A 80 5.70 15.67 -10.70
N ARG A 81 6.49 14.79 -10.07
CA ARG A 81 7.37 13.84 -10.76
C ARG A 81 6.84 12.42 -10.78
N PHE A 82 5.89 12.12 -9.91
CA PHE A 82 5.27 10.80 -9.81
C PHE A 82 3.79 10.85 -10.19
N ARG A 83 3.33 9.78 -10.83
CA ARG A 83 1.91 9.51 -10.98
C ARG A 83 1.46 8.69 -9.78
N PHE A 84 0.42 9.14 -9.09
CA PHE A 84 -0.13 8.45 -7.93
C PHE A 84 -1.24 7.49 -8.37
N CYS A 85 -1.11 6.24 -7.96
CA CYS A 85 -2.09 5.18 -8.21
C CYS A 85 -2.57 4.66 -6.86
N PRO A 86 -3.76 5.01 -6.38
CA PRO A 86 -4.30 4.46 -5.16
C PRO A 86 -4.67 3.00 -5.36
N ILE A 87 -4.20 2.13 -4.46
CA ILE A 87 -4.57 0.72 -4.39
C ILE A 87 -5.58 0.59 -3.26
N LYS A 88 -6.76 0.12 -3.57
CA LYS A 88 -7.84 -0.10 -2.60
C LYS A 88 -7.97 -1.58 -2.29
N PRO A 89 -8.48 -1.93 -1.09
CA PRO A 89 -8.89 -3.30 -0.82
C PRO A 89 -9.96 -3.76 -1.82
N GLU A 90 -9.76 -4.91 -2.44
CA GLU A 90 -10.69 -5.49 -3.42
C GLU A 90 -11.26 -6.80 -2.89
N PHE A 91 -12.51 -6.74 -2.41
CA PHE A 91 -13.29 -7.90 -2.00
C PHE A 91 -14.28 -8.27 -3.10
N ASN A 92 -13.75 -8.81 -4.19
CA ASN A 92 -14.46 -9.19 -5.40
C ASN A 92 -14.51 -10.72 -5.60
N GLU A 93 -15.02 -11.19 -6.73
CA GLU A 93 -15.10 -12.62 -7.07
C GLU A 93 -13.72 -13.30 -7.10
N ALA A 94 -12.66 -12.58 -7.53
CA ALA A 94 -11.32 -13.14 -7.52
C ALA A 94 -10.82 -13.40 -6.09
N PHE A 95 -11.19 -12.56 -5.13
CA PHE A 95 -10.87 -12.79 -3.72
C PHE A 95 -11.68 -13.96 -3.14
N ILE A 96 -12.95 -14.13 -3.51
CA ILE A 96 -13.75 -15.29 -3.13
C ILE A 96 -13.09 -16.56 -3.65
N SER A 97 -12.75 -16.62 -4.94
CA SER A 97 -12.05 -17.77 -5.53
C SER A 97 -10.71 -18.07 -4.85
N PHE A 98 -9.96 -17.04 -4.49
CA PHE A 98 -8.73 -17.20 -3.74
C PHE A 98 -8.95 -17.86 -2.36
N LEU A 99 -9.99 -17.46 -1.62
CA LEU A 99 -10.33 -18.08 -0.34
C LEU A 99 -10.80 -19.53 -0.52
N GLU A 100 -11.53 -19.84 -1.61
CA GLU A 100 -11.92 -21.21 -1.94
C GLU A 100 -10.71 -22.11 -2.23
N GLU A 101 -9.71 -21.60 -2.96
CA GLU A 101 -8.44 -22.31 -3.20
C GLU A 101 -7.68 -22.59 -1.88
N LYS A 102 -7.88 -21.76 -0.86
CA LYS A 102 -7.32 -21.95 0.50
C LYS A 102 -8.16 -22.88 1.38
N GLY A 103 -9.28 -23.39 0.91
CA GLY A 103 -10.14 -24.35 1.62
C GLY A 103 -11.34 -23.73 2.35
N ILE A 104 -11.57 -22.43 2.21
CA ILE A 104 -12.79 -21.79 2.74
C ILE A 104 -13.95 -22.06 1.78
N SER A 105 -15.10 -22.52 2.28
CA SER A 105 -16.27 -22.74 1.42
C SER A 105 -16.75 -21.42 0.79
N GLN A 106 -17.32 -21.48 -0.41
CA GLN A 106 -17.86 -20.30 -1.11
C GLN A 106 -18.79 -19.49 -0.21
N LYS A 107 -19.70 -20.13 0.50
CA LYS A 107 -20.62 -19.49 1.44
C LYS A 107 -19.89 -18.68 2.51
N ASN A 108 -18.83 -19.24 3.06
CA ASN A 108 -18.03 -18.57 4.09
C ASN A 108 -17.18 -17.45 3.50
N ALA A 109 -16.64 -17.62 2.30
CA ALA A 109 -15.89 -16.57 1.59
C ALA A 109 -16.80 -15.37 1.26
N GLU A 110 -18.02 -15.60 0.78
CA GLU A 110 -19.03 -14.56 0.56
C GLU A 110 -19.42 -13.84 1.86
N LEU A 111 -19.49 -14.57 2.98
CA LEU A 111 -19.78 -14.03 4.29
C LEU A 111 -18.64 -13.12 4.76
N VAL A 112 -17.36 -13.52 4.61
CA VAL A 112 -16.19 -12.69 4.88
C VAL A 112 -16.28 -11.37 4.09
N VAL A 113 -16.50 -11.47 2.78
CA VAL A 113 -16.60 -10.29 1.90
C VAL A 113 -17.72 -9.36 2.36
N SER A 114 -18.90 -9.90 2.68
CA SER A 114 -20.05 -9.10 3.12
C SER A 114 -19.77 -8.36 4.43
N LYS A 115 -19.20 -9.07 5.42
CA LYS A 115 -18.91 -8.49 6.73
C LYS A 115 -17.82 -7.41 6.65
N VAL A 116 -16.73 -7.69 5.94
CA VAL A 116 -15.63 -6.74 5.80
C VAL A 116 -16.06 -5.50 4.99
N LYS A 117 -16.83 -5.66 3.93
CA LYS A 117 -17.39 -4.52 3.19
C LYS A 117 -18.27 -3.65 4.10
N SER A 118 -19.14 -4.28 4.90
CA SER A 118 -20.02 -3.55 5.83
C SER A 118 -19.24 -2.81 6.94
N ALA A 119 -18.13 -3.39 7.40
CA ALA A 119 -17.21 -2.72 8.34
C ALA A 119 -16.48 -1.55 7.65
N ASN A 120 -15.95 -1.76 6.45
CA ASN A 120 -15.24 -0.74 5.67
C ASN A 120 -16.13 0.45 5.27
N GLU A 121 -17.44 0.25 5.09
CA GLU A 121 -18.38 1.36 4.89
C GLU A 121 -18.35 2.34 6.09
N VAL A 122 -18.28 1.83 7.31
CA VAL A 122 -18.19 2.68 8.51
C VAL A 122 -16.77 3.27 8.63
N ILE A 123 -15.72 2.45 8.45
CA ILE A 123 -14.33 2.91 8.53
C ILE A 123 -14.05 4.03 7.53
N SER A 124 -14.58 3.93 6.31
CA SER A 124 -14.39 4.95 5.27
C SER A 124 -14.97 6.33 5.64
N THR A 125 -15.88 6.40 6.64
CA THR A 125 -16.35 7.66 7.19
C THR A 125 -15.33 8.33 8.12
N ILE A 126 -14.38 7.56 8.65
CA ILE A 126 -13.25 8.06 9.46
C ILE A 126 -12.12 8.49 8.51
N ASP A 127 -11.61 7.53 7.77
CA ASP A 127 -10.58 7.75 6.75
C ASP A 127 -10.55 6.54 5.79
N ARG A 128 -10.58 6.80 4.49
CA ARG A 128 -10.52 5.75 3.45
C ARG A 128 -9.20 4.99 3.42
N GLY A 129 -8.14 5.59 3.92
CA GLY A 129 -6.82 4.93 4.03
C GLY A 129 -6.77 3.87 5.10
N LEU A 130 -7.77 3.84 6.00
CA LEU A 130 -7.84 2.92 7.15
C LEU A 130 -8.76 1.70 6.89
N GLU A 131 -9.25 1.52 5.67
CA GLU A 131 -10.09 0.36 5.34
C GLU A 131 -9.35 -0.95 5.60
N ILE A 132 -10.04 -1.95 6.16
CA ILE A 132 -9.51 -3.30 6.35
C ILE A 132 -9.10 -3.86 5.00
N GLY A 133 -7.83 -4.23 4.86
CA GLY A 133 -7.28 -4.84 3.66
C GLY A 133 -7.57 -6.34 3.58
N HIS A 134 -7.50 -6.90 2.37
CA HIS A 134 -7.68 -8.33 2.15
C HIS A 134 -6.52 -9.20 2.67
N SER A 135 -5.36 -8.60 2.95
CA SER A 135 -4.15 -9.30 3.45
C SER A 135 -4.36 -10.04 4.77
N TYR A 136 -5.23 -9.55 5.65
CA TYR A 136 -5.59 -10.22 6.91
C TYR A 136 -6.15 -11.63 6.70
N PHE A 137 -6.76 -11.89 5.55
CA PHE A 137 -7.45 -13.15 5.26
C PHE A 137 -6.65 -14.06 4.33
N CYS A 138 -5.44 -13.67 3.93
CA CYS A 138 -4.64 -14.45 2.98
C CYS A 138 -3.98 -15.70 3.58
N GLN A 139 -3.89 -15.79 4.91
CA GLN A 139 -3.28 -16.94 5.62
C GLN A 139 -4.36 -17.94 6.09
N ALA A 140 -5.22 -18.37 5.18
CA ALA A 140 -6.30 -19.33 5.48
C ALA A 140 -5.86 -20.80 5.34
N GLU A 141 -4.59 -21.09 5.10
CA GLU A 141 -4.07 -22.43 4.89
C GLU A 141 -4.22 -23.30 6.16
N GLY A 142 -4.83 -24.49 6.02
CA GLY A 142 -5.02 -25.42 7.14
C GLY A 142 -6.20 -25.08 8.06
N CYS A 143 -7.09 -24.21 7.62
CA CYS A 143 -8.30 -23.86 8.37
C CYS A 143 -9.27 -25.08 8.38
N GLU A 144 -9.26 -25.84 9.48
CA GLU A 144 -10.20 -26.95 9.70
C GLU A 144 -11.58 -26.45 10.14
N ASP A 145 -11.63 -25.36 10.91
CA ASP A 145 -12.86 -24.73 11.40
C ASP A 145 -12.88 -23.24 11.06
N PHE A 146 -13.79 -22.89 10.15
CA PHE A 146 -13.97 -21.51 9.70
C PHE A 146 -14.29 -20.54 10.88
N SER A 147 -15.09 -21.00 11.85
CA SER A 147 -15.49 -20.14 12.97
C SER A 147 -14.29 -19.80 13.88
N VAL A 148 -13.41 -20.76 14.10
CA VAL A 148 -12.18 -20.56 14.86
C VAL A 148 -11.28 -19.58 14.12
N TRP A 149 -11.00 -19.85 12.84
CA TRP A 149 -10.15 -19.00 12.00
C TRP A 149 -10.66 -17.55 11.93
N TRP A 150 -11.98 -17.37 11.72
CA TRP A 150 -12.56 -16.02 11.66
C TRP A 150 -12.46 -15.30 13.01
N ASN A 151 -12.77 -16.00 14.10
CA ASN A 151 -12.68 -15.41 15.42
C ASN A 151 -11.25 -15.03 15.79
N ASP A 152 -10.26 -15.86 15.44
CA ASP A 152 -8.86 -15.56 15.69
C ASP A 152 -8.41 -14.29 14.94
N ILE A 153 -8.77 -14.15 13.67
CA ILE A 153 -8.47 -12.91 12.91
C ILE A 153 -9.17 -11.71 13.56
N CYS A 154 -10.45 -11.86 13.93
CA CYS A 154 -11.17 -10.76 14.58
C CYS A 154 -10.52 -10.36 15.90
N GLU A 155 -10.23 -11.31 16.76
CA GLU A 155 -9.77 -11.08 18.14
C GLU A 155 -8.32 -10.58 18.19
N TYR A 156 -7.44 -11.20 17.39
CA TYR A 156 -6.00 -10.92 17.49
C TYR A 156 -5.47 -9.91 16.48
N GLU A 157 -6.21 -9.65 15.39
CA GLU A 157 -5.75 -8.72 14.35
C GLU A 157 -6.71 -7.54 14.16
N LEU A 158 -8.01 -7.79 13.89
CA LEU A 158 -8.93 -6.73 13.51
C LEU A 158 -9.38 -5.87 14.70
N PHE A 159 -9.77 -6.46 15.84
CA PHE A 159 -10.23 -5.67 16.98
C PHE A 159 -9.13 -4.78 17.59
N PRO A 160 -7.87 -5.25 17.74
CA PRO A 160 -6.76 -4.36 18.11
C PRO A 160 -6.57 -3.21 17.12
N TYR A 161 -6.58 -3.51 15.81
CA TYR A 161 -6.49 -2.50 14.78
C TYR A 161 -7.65 -1.48 14.85
N LEU A 162 -8.89 -1.97 15.00
CA LEU A 162 -10.07 -1.11 15.12
C LEU A 162 -10.02 -0.23 16.38
N ARG A 163 -9.48 -0.75 17.49
CA ARG A 163 -9.28 0.04 18.71
C ARG A 163 -8.33 1.21 18.47
N GLU A 164 -7.27 0.98 17.69
CA GLU A 164 -6.30 2.03 17.33
C GLU A 164 -6.93 3.10 16.44
N ILE A 165 -7.66 2.72 15.39
CA ILE A 165 -8.20 3.68 14.42
C ILE A 165 -9.43 4.44 14.93
N CYS A 166 -10.23 3.85 15.82
CA CYS A 166 -11.37 4.51 16.44
C CYS A 166 -10.94 5.43 17.59
N PHE A 167 -9.71 5.24 18.12
CA PHE A 167 -9.15 6.03 19.21
C PHE A 167 -10.11 6.09 20.42
N ASP A 168 -10.71 7.25 20.71
CA ASP A 168 -11.62 7.46 21.83
C ASP A 168 -13.11 7.34 21.45
N ASP A 169 -13.44 6.96 20.21
CA ASP A 169 -14.83 6.82 19.73
C ASP A 169 -15.33 5.37 19.94
N GLU A 170 -15.75 5.07 21.18
CA GLU A 170 -16.21 3.74 21.56
C GLU A 170 -17.47 3.33 20.79
N ASP A 171 -18.37 4.26 20.49
CA ASP A 171 -19.61 3.98 19.73
C ASP A 171 -19.28 3.48 18.30
N LYS A 172 -18.31 4.10 17.64
CA LYS A 172 -17.84 3.63 16.32
C LYS A 172 -17.12 2.31 16.41
N TYR A 173 -16.26 2.13 17.43
CA TYR A 173 -15.57 0.86 17.64
C TYR A 173 -16.57 -0.29 17.79
N GLU A 174 -17.56 -0.15 18.68
CA GLU A 174 -18.59 -1.17 18.87
C GLU A 174 -19.42 -1.39 17.61
N LEU A 175 -19.79 -0.34 16.89
CA LEU A 175 -20.53 -0.43 15.63
C LEU A 175 -19.77 -1.28 14.60
N ILE A 176 -18.47 -1.03 14.41
CA ILE A 176 -17.64 -1.76 13.44
C ILE A 176 -17.44 -3.21 13.91
N CYS A 177 -17.14 -3.44 15.18
CA CYS A 177 -17.00 -4.78 15.74
C CYS A 177 -18.28 -5.62 15.56
N ASN A 178 -19.44 -5.02 15.76
CA ASN A 178 -20.73 -5.71 15.56
C ASN A 178 -21.01 -6.07 14.09
N LYS A 179 -20.41 -5.36 13.12
CA LYS A 179 -20.47 -5.74 11.69
C LYS A 179 -19.63 -7.00 11.41
N LEU A 180 -18.57 -7.24 12.17
CA LEU A 180 -17.67 -8.39 12.00
C LEU A 180 -18.15 -9.62 12.78
N LYS A 181 -18.88 -9.48 13.87
CA LYS A 181 -19.42 -10.61 14.66
C LYS A 181 -20.49 -11.40 13.90
N PHE A 182 -20.57 -12.71 14.17
CA PHE A 182 -21.63 -13.59 13.67
C PHE A 182 -22.95 -13.38 14.40
#